data_9f70045d8e7f8348838875c8d9cf0541
#
_entry.id   9f70045d8e7f8348838875c8d9cf0541
#
_cell.length_a   1.000
_cell.length_b   1.000
_cell.length_c   1.000
_cell.angle_alpha   90.00
_cell.angle_beta   90.00
_cell.angle_gamma   90.00
#
_symmetry.space_group_name_H-M   'P 1'
#
loop_
_entity.id
_entity.type
_entity.pdbx_description
1 polymer ?
#
loop_
_entity_poly.entity_id
_entity_poly.type
_entity_poly.pdbx_seq_one_letter_code
_entity_poly.pdbx_strand_id
1 'polypeptide(L)'
;GLVPGKLSGENDYEKIGQLLGLTKENIQKIMSASWIKDDSFVPLKVIAKNDETLKNNLLTIPGVKLSTTIVRTYPYGEVTAHLTGYMQKVNADDLKQHKGEGYSETSYIGRSGIEAAYEKELKGTDGIEIYIANSDGDEISTIANQEKKYGKDINLTIDINLQNELYNAYQQDKSASVAMNPSTGEILALVSTPSFNSNDFILGMSVEKWDELNNHEMKPLNNRFKATFVPGSSMKPITGAIGLDTNSLDKDKD
;
A
#
# COMPACT_ATOMS: atom_id res chain seq x y z
N GLY A 1 1.31 17.50 -10.15
CA GLY A 1 2.64 18.07 -9.94
C GLY A 1 2.70 19.55 -10.31
N LEU A 2 3.86 20.15 -10.13
CA LEU A 2 4.09 21.57 -10.35
C LEU A 2 5.14 21.81 -11.45
N VAL A 3 5.01 22.97 -12.10
CA VAL A 3 6.04 23.55 -13.00
C VAL A 3 6.49 24.86 -12.36
N PRO A 4 7.71 24.92 -11.76
CA PRO A 4 8.15 26.04 -10.93
C PRO A 4 8.03 27.42 -11.59
N GLY A 5 8.53 27.57 -12.80
CA GLY A 5 8.52 28.85 -13.54
C GLY A 5 7.13 29.36 -13.95
N LYS A 6 6.07 28.60 -13.67
CA LYS A 6 4.68 28.97 -13.97
C LYS A 6 3.85 29.29 -12.73
N LEU A 7 4.41 29.15 -11.53
CA LEU A 7 3.75 29.53 -10.27
C LEU A 7 3.70 31.05 -10.13
N SER A 8 2.61 31.56 -9.57
CA SER A 8 2.43 33.01 -9.37
C SER A 8 3.12 33.53 -8.11
N GLY A 9 3.43 32.66 -7.17
CA GLY A 9 4.11 33.01 -5.92
C GLY A 9 3.88 32.02 -4.78
N GLU A 10 4.36 32.35 -3.59
CA GLU A 10 4.29 31.48 -2.41
C GLU A 10 2.87 31.15 -1.92
N ASN A 11 1.89 32.01 -2.20
CA ASN A 11 0.49 31.75 -1.84
C ASN A 11 -0.09 30.54 -2.58
N ASP A 12 0.49 30.16 -3.73
CA ASP A 12 0.06 28.98 -4.47
C ASP A 12 0.39 27.70 -3.70
N TYR A 13 1.51 27.66 -2.97
CA TYR A 13 1.86 26.50 -2.13
C TYR A 13 0.84 26.25 -1.01
N GLU A 14 0.27 27.31 -0.43
CA GLU A 14 -0.76 27.18 0.61
C GLU A 14 -2.06 26.60 0.04
N LYS A 15 -2.50 27.13 -1.11
CA LYS A 15 -3.71 26.64 -1.79
C LYS A 15 -3.55 25.18 -2.24
N ILE A 16 -2.40 24.86 -2.83
CA ILE A 16 -2.08 23.49 -3.26
C ILE A 16 -2.01 22.57 -2.05
N GLY A 17 -1.38 23.03 -0.97
CA GLY A 17 -1.27 22.29 0.28
C GLY A 17 -2.64 21.94 0.87
N GLN A 18 -3.55 22.89 0.95
CA GLN A 18 -4.92 22.69 1.42
C GLN A 18 -5.68 21.67 0.55
N LEU A 19 -5.57 21.79 -0.78
CA LEU A 19 -6.25 20.87 -1.70
C LEU A 19 -5.67 19.45 -1.67
N LEU A 20 -4.37 19.31 -1.46
CA LEU A 20 -3.69 18.01 -1.48
C LEU A 20 -3.47 17.40 -0.09
N GLY A 21 -3.79 18.11 1.01
CA GLY A 21 -3.45 17.69 2.37
C GLY A 21 -1.93 17.62 2.58
N LEU A 22 -1.19 18.61 2.07
CA LEU A 22 0.26 18.76 2.22
C LEU A 22 0.57 20.08 2.95
N THR A 23 1.63 20.10 3.76
CA THR A 23 2.09 21.36 4.34
C THR A 23 2.91 22.17 3.32
N LYS A 24 2.91 23.48 3.47
CA LYS A 24 3.73 24.39 2.65
C LYS A 24 5.20 24.01 2.69
N GLU A 25 5.70 23.67 3.88
CA GLU A 25 7.08 23.28 4.12
C GLU A 25 7.45 22.01 3.35
N ASN A 26 6.54 21.03 3.31
CA ASN A 26 6.75 19.80 2.55
C ASN A 26 6.85 20.08 1.05
N ILE A 27 5.98 20.94 0.52
CA ILE A 27 6.03 21.34 -0.88
C ILE A 27 7.32 22.09 -1.18
N GLN A 28 7.70 23.06 -0.34
CA GLN A 28 8.97 23.81 -0.49
C GLN A 28 10.19 22.89 -0.44
N LYS A 29 10.21 21.91 0.47
CA LYS A 29 11.28 20.92 0.55
C LYS A 29 11.41 20.09 -0.72
N ILE A 30 10.29 19.65 -1.31
CA ILE A 30 10.31 18.93 -2.59
C ILE A 30 10.84 19.85 -3.69
N MET A 31 10.39 21.11 -3.73
CA MET A 31 10.76 22.11 -4.75
C MET A 31 12.21 22.60 -4.64
N SER A 32 12.89 22.37 -3.51
CA SER A 32 14.29 22.78 -3.30
C SER A 32 15.33 21.80 -3.84
N ALA A 33 14.92 20.69 -4.47
CA ALA A 33 15.85 19.70 -5.00
C ALA A 33 16.69 20.28 -6.16
N SER A 34 17.99 19.98 -6.17
CA SER A 34 18.98 20.60 -7.08
C SER A 34 18.77 20.33 -8.58
N TRP A 35 18.02 19.29 -8.91
CA TRP A 35 17.72 18.94 -10.30
C TRP A 35 16.53 19.74 -10.89
N ILE A 36 15.77 20.45 -10.05
CA ILE A 36 14.57 21.17 -10.47
C ILE A 36 14.95 22.47 -11.16
N LYS A 37 14.41 22.65 -12.36
CA LYS A 37 14.50 23.87 -13.16
C LYS A 37 13.10 24.48 -13.35
N ASP A 38 13.02 25.68 -13.87
CA ASP A 38 11.75 26.41 -14.05
C ASP A 38 10.72 25.68 -14.91
N ASP A 39 11.15 24.88 -15.87
CA ASP A 39 10.32 24.08 -16.77
C ASP A 39 10.12 22.62 -16.32
N SER A 40 10.76 22.20 -15.23
CA SER A 40 10.67 20.85 -14.72
C SER A 40 9.25 20.51 -14.25
N PHE A 41 8.77 19.31 -14.57
CA PHE A 41 7.56 18.78 -13.94
C PHE A 41 7.93 18.09 -12.62
N VAL A 42 7.48 18.67 -11.52
CA VAL A 42 7.75 18.17 -10.16
C VAL A 42 6.52 17.45 -9.61
N PRO A 43 6.50 16.11 -9.55
CA PRO A 43 5.37 15.37 -9.01
C PRO A 43 5.23 15.61 -7.49
N LEU A 44 4.02 15.92 -7.02
CA LEU A 44 3.73 16.13 -5.59
C LEU A 44 2.95 14.99 -4.98
N LYS A 45 1.82 14.63 -5.59
CA LYS A 45 0.87 13.66 -5.04
C LYS A 45 0.10 12.95 -6.15
N VAL A 46 -0.22 11.68 -5.91
CA VAL A 46 -1.16 10.91 -6.75
C VAL A 46 -2.58 11.20 -6.27
N ILE A 47 -3.50 11.47 -7.20
CA ILE A 47 -4.91 11.69 -6.93
C ILE A 47 -5.76 10.72 -7.75
N ALA A 48 -6.96 10.41 -7.27
CA ALA A 48 -7.86 9.53 -7.99
C ALA A 48 -8.28 10.11 -9.35
N LYS A 49 -8.30 9.27 -10.40
CA LYS A 49 -8.62 9.72 -11.77
C LYS A 49 -10.04 10.27 -11.89
N ASN A 50 -10.97 9.80 -11.08
CA ASN A 50 -12.38 10.20 -11.08
C ASN A 50 -12.71 11.37 -10.14
N ASP A 51 -11.72 11.93 -9.45
CA ASP A 51 -11.93 13.12 -8.60
C ASP A 51 -11.88 14.39 -9.45
N GLU A 52 -12.94 14.62 -10.22
CA GLU A 52 -13.05 15.76 -11.12
C GLU A 52 -13.09 17.10 -10.36
N THR A 53 -13.67 17.12 -9.14
CA THR A 53 -13.75 18.33 -8.32
C THR A 53 -12.35 18.80 -7.92
N LEU A 54 -11.53 17.89 -7.39
CA LEU A 54 -10.16 18.19 -6.98
C LEU A 54 -9.30 18.58 -8.19
N LYS A 55 -9.42 17.86 -9.31
CA LYS A 55 -8.69 18.20 -10.55
C LYS A 55 -9.01 19.59 -11.05
N ASN A 56 -10.30 19.95 -11.13
CA ASN A 56 -10.72 21.26 -11.59
C ASN A 56 -10.20 22.37 -10.66
N ASN A 57 -10.28 22.19 -9.34
CA ASN A 57 -9.75 23.14 -8.38
C ASN A 57 -8.24 23.32 -8.51
N LEU A 58 -7.49 22.22 -8.68
CA LEU A 58 -6.05 22.27 -8.86
C LEU A 58 -5.64 22.97 -10.16
N LEU A 59 -6.36 22.76 -11.26
CA LEU A 59 -6.06 23.37 -12.56
C LEU A 59 -6.35 24.88 -12.61
N THR A 60 -7.07 25.43 -11.63
CA THR A 60 -7.21 26.90 -11.50
C THR A 60 -5.93 27.60 -11.03
N ILE A 61 -4.97 26.82 -10.46
CA ILE A 61 -3.74 27.38 -9.92
C ILE A 61 -2.67 27.36 -11.01
N PRO A 62 -2.07 28.52 -11.36
CA PRO A 62 -0.99 28.57 -12.34
C PRO A 62 0.16 27.64 -11.96
N GLY A 63 0.78 27.00 -12.95
CA GLY A 63 1.89 26.10 -12.72
C GLY A 63 1.52 24.68 -12.26
N VAL A 64 0.25 24.41 -11.91
CA VAL A 64 -0.22 23.06 -11.68
C VAL A 64 -0.38 22.33 -13.01
N LYS A 65 0.18 21.12 -13.10
CA LYS A 65 0.06 20.22 -14.26
C LYS A 65 -0.34 18.83 -13.79
N LEU A 66 -1.32 18.24 -14.49
CA LEU A 66 -1.73 16.85 -14.28
C LEU A 66 -1.00 15.95 -15.28
N SER A 67 -0.55 14.80 -14.79
CA SER A 67 0.02 13.71 -15.59
C SER A 67 -0.62 12.41 -15.16
N THR A 68 -0.80 11.48 -16.08
CA THR A 68 -1.35 10.16 -15.75
C THR A 68 -0.21 9.22 -15.39
N THR A 69 -0.38 8.49 -14.29
CA THR A 69 0.53 7.43 -13.87
C THR A 69 -0.24 6.17 -13.50
N ILE A 70 0.39 5.02 -13.68
CA ILE A 70 -0.16 3.73 -13.26
C ILE A 70 0.24 3.52 -11.81
N VAL A 71 -0.73 3.20 -10.96
CA VAL A 71 -0.52 2.90 -9.54
C VAL A 71 -1.22 1.60 -9.16
N ARG A 72 -0.75 0.96 -8.09
CA ARG A 72 -1.44 -0.17 -7.48
C ARG A 72 -2.81 0.28 -6.98
N THR A 73 -3.83 -0.52 -7.18
CA THR A 73 -5.17 -0.29 -6.64
C THR A 73 -5.63 -1.49 -5.83
N TYR A 74 -6.43 -1.22 -4.80
CA TYR A 74 -7.02 -2.21 -3.91
C TYR A 74 -8.55 -2.13 -4.03
N PRO A 75 -9.17 -2.89 -4.96
CA PRO A 75 -10.60 -2.76 -5.30
C PRO A 75 -11.52 -2.99 -4.10
N TYR A 76 -11.08 -3.81 -3.16
CA TYR A 76 -11.89 -4.15 -1.97
C TYR A 76 -11.53 -3.33 -0.72
N GLY A 77 -10.64 -2.33 -0.87
CA GLY A 77 -10.32 -1.35 0.18
C GLY A 77 -10.12 -1.98 1.55
N GLU A 78 -10.99 -1.64 2.50
CA GLU A 78 -10.92 -2.06 3.91
C GLU A 78 -11.15 -3.56 4.10
N VAL A 79 -11.97 -4.20 3.25
CA VAL A 79 -12.35 -5.61 3.36
C VAL A 79 -11.14 -6.54 3.31
N THR A 80 -10.12 -6.18 2.54
CA THR A 80 -8.93 -7.01 2.33
C THR A 80 -7.65 -6.39 2.86
N ALA A 81 -7.69 -5.18 3.43
CA ALA A 81 -6.47 -4.42 3.74
C ALA A 81 -5.46 -5.15 4.63
N HIS A 82 -5.91 -5.82 5.68
CA HIS A 82 -5.01 -6.59 6.56
C HIS A 82 -4.46 -7.86 5.91
N LEU A 83 -5.16 -8.42 4.93
CA LEU A 83 -4.74 -9.58 4.15
C LEU A 83 -3.78 -9.17 3.03
N THR A 84 -4.23 -8.30 2.13
CA THR A 84 -3.43 -7.86 0.99
C THR A 84 -2.28 -6.95 1.41
N GLY A 85 -2.51 -6.15 2.43
CA GLY A 85 -1.57 -5.12 2.84
C GLY A 85 -1.65 -3.88 1.95
N TYR A 86 -0.56 -3.16 1.87
CA TYR A 86 -0.42 -1.98 1.04
C TYR A 86 1.03 -1.76 0.62
N MET A 87 1.20 -1.05 -0.48
CA MET A 87 2.49 -0.55 -0.94
C MET A 87 2.66 0.93 -0.54
N GLN A 88 3.89 1.33 -0.35
CA GLN A 88 4.26 2.71 -0.09
C GLN A 88 5.57 3.05 -0.78
N LYS A 89 5.78 4.31 -1.09
CA LYS A 89 7.05 4.79 -1.65
C LYS A 89 8.20 4.43 -0.72
N VAL A 90 9.33 4.00 -1.28
CA VAL A 90 10.54 3.70 -0.51
C VAL A 90 11.05 4.95 0.20
N ASN A 91 11.64 4.76 1.37
CA ASN A 91 12.34 5.79 2.13
C ASN A 91 13.86 5.54 2.12
N ALA A 92 14.63 6.42 2.77
CA ALA A 92 16.08 6.31 2.81
C ALA A 92 16.60 5.04 3.52
N ASP A 93 15.84 4.52 4.49
CA ASP A 93 16.22 3.31 5.22
C ASP A 93 15.92 2.05 4.40
N ASP A 94 14.81 2.05 3.65
CA ASP A 94 14.52 0.98 2.69
C ASP A 94 15.64 0.85 1.65
N LEU A 95 16.11 1.98 1.09
CA LEU A 95 17.20 1.98 0.10
C LEU A 95 18.52 1.43 0.68
N LYS A 96 18.78 1.66 1.97
CA LYS A 96 19.95 1.07 2.65
C LYS A 96 19.78 -0.43 2.87
N GLN A 97 18.62 -0.87 3.35
CA GLN A 97 18.33 -2.27 3.67
C GLN A 97 18.29 -3.15 2.43
N HIS A 98 17.75 -2.62 1.32
CA HIS A 98 17.57 -3.32 0.05
C HIS A 98 18.59 -2.90 -1.02
N LYS A 99 19.81 -2.55 -0.59
CA LYS A 99 20.88 -2.13 -1.50
C LYS A 99 21.21 -3.23 -2.50
N GLY A 100 21.16 -2.89 -3.79
CA GLY A 100 21.42 -3.84 -4.88
C GLY A 100 20.23 -4.67 -5.32
N GLU A 101 19.06 -4.49 -4.71
CA GLU A 101 17.82 -5.18 -5.09
C GLU A 101 16.99 -4.42 -6.14
N GLY A 102 17.56 -3.38 -6.76
CA GLY A 102 16.92 -2.62 -7.86
C GLY A 102 15.87 -1.63 -7.39
N TYR A 103 15.93 -1.13 -6.16
CA TYR A 103 15.09 -0.02 -5.70
C TYR A 103 15.75 1.32 -5.97
N SER A 104 14.93 2.30 -6.34
CA SER A 104 15.27 3.71 -6.50
C SER A 104 14.37 4.57 -5.61
N GLU A 105 14.66 5.85 -5.50
CA GLU A 105 13.83 6.82 -4.75
C GLU A 105 12.39 6.93 -5.29
N THR A 106 12.13 6.48 -6.51
CA THR A 106 10.80 6.46 -7.12
C THR A 106 10.06 5.14 -6.98
N SER A 107 10.71 4.11 -6.47
CA SER A 107 10.14 2.78 -6.30
C SER A 107 9.10 2.73 -5.18
N TYR A 108 8.24 1.71 -5.23
CA TYR A 108 7.30 1.34 -4.18
C TYR A 108 7.71 -0.01 -3.59
N ILE A 109 7.38 -0.23 -2.33
CA ILE A 109 7.66 -1.48 -1.62
C ILE A 109 6.44 -1.89 -0.80
N GLY A 110 6.14 -3.18 -0.74
CA GLY A 110 5.09 -3.74 0.10
C GLY A 110 5.41 -3.59 1.58
N ARG A 111 4.48 -3.01 2.35
CA ARG A 111 4.68 -2.73 3.79
C ARG A 111 4.08 -3.79 4.70
N SER A 112 3.06 -4.47 4.25
CA SER A 112 2.35 -5.46 5.05
C SER A 112 1.61 -6.48 4.18
N GLY A 113 1.02 -7.50 4.80
CA GLY A 113 0.19 -8.50 4.14
C GLY A 113 0.90 -9.24 3.02
N ILE A 114 0.14 -9.61 2.01
CA ILE A 114 0.62 -10.30 0.80
C ILE A 114 1.62 -9.44 0.02
N GLU A 115 1.41 -8.11 -0.05
CA GLU A 115 2.34 -7.19 -0.73
C GLU A 115 3.76 -7.29 -0.15
N ALA A 116 3.90 -7.36 1.18
CA ALA A 116 5.21 -7.51 1.81
C ALA A 116 5.74 -8.96 1.76
N ALA A 117 4.85 -9.94 1.94
CA ALA A 117 5.27 -11.35 2.00
C ALA A 117 5.76 -11.88 0.64
N TYR A 118 5.19 -11.36 -0.44
CA TYR A 118 5.49 -11.76 -1.82
C TYR A 118 6.11 -10.62 -2.65
N GLU A 119 6.78 -9.69 -1.99
CA GLU A 119 7.42 -8.53 -2.64
C GLU A 119 8.34 -8.95 -3.80
N LYS A 120 9.12 -10.02 -3.63
CA LYS A 120 10.07 -10.50 -4.65
C LYS A 120 9.36 -11.01 -5.92
N GLU A 121 8.20 -11.64 -5.75
CA GLU A 121 7.38 -12.16 -6.84
C GLU A 121 6.59 -11.04 -7.52
N LEU A 122 6.07 -10.09 -6.75
CA LEU A 122 5.18 -9.02 -7.21
C LEU A 122 5.93 -7.87 -7.87
N LYS A 123 7.17 -7.58 -7.43
CA LYS A 123 7.91 -6.38 -7.82
C LYS A 123 8.33 -6.35 -9.29
N GLY A 124 8.66 -7.41 -9.94
CA GLY A 124 9.27 -7.37 -11.27
C GLY A 124 10.70 -6.77 -11.28
N THR A 125 11.18 -6.41 -12.45
CA THR A 125 12.51 -5.80 -12.65
C THR A 125 12.41 -4.70 -13.68
N ASP A 126 12.96 -3.53 -13.40
CA ASP A 126 12.99 -2.40 -14.32
C ASP A 126 13.87 -2.70 -15.54
N GLY A 127 13.45 -2.19 -16.70
CA GLY A 127 14.28 -2.16 -17.88
C GLY A 127 15.37 -1.10 -17.73
N ILE A 128 16.53 -1.37 -18.33
CA ILE A 128 17.66 -0.43 -18.35
C ILE A 128 18.16 -0.36 -19.79
N GLU A 129 18.29 0.87 -20.29
CA GLU A 129 18.87 1.13 -21.61
C GLU A 129 20.05 2.08 -21.47
N ILE A 130 21.17 1.72 -22.08
CA ILE A 130 22.37 2.55 -22.15
C ILE A 130 22.56 2.89 -23.61
N TYR A 131 22.49 4.17 -23.94
CA TYR A 131 22.61 4.65 -25.30
C TYR A 131 23.55 5.86 -25.41
N ILE A 132 24.05 6.11 -26.61
CA ILE A 132 24.78 7.33 -26.97
C ILE A 132 23.75 8.34 -27.45
N ALA A 133 23.76 9.54 -26.89
CA ALA A 133 22.92 10.65 -27.32
C ALA A 133 23.75 11.75 -28.01
N ASN A 134 23.12 12.50 -28.92
CA ASN A 134 23.66 13.74 -29.46
C ASN A 134 23.54 14.89 -28.45
N SER A 135 24.00 16.10 -28.86
CA SER A 135 23.90 17.32 -28.03
C SER A 135 22.46 17.74 -27.69
N ASP A 136 21.50 17.32 -28.50
CA ASP A 136 20.08 17.65 -28.37
C ASP A 136 19.32 16.61 -27.51
N GLY A 137 20.02 15.52 -27.12
CA GLY A 137 19.47 14.46 -26.29
C GLY A 137 18.83 13.30 -27.06
N ASP A 138 18.91 13.32 -28.41
CA ASP A 138 18.37 12.23 -29.23
C ASP A 138 19.29 11.03 -29.22
N GLU A 139 18.72 9.84 -29.18
CA GLU A 139 19.46 8.58 -29.24
C GLU A 139 20.12 8.40 -30.61
N ILE A 140 21.43 8.16 -30.60
CA ILE A 140 22.20 7.82 -31.81
C ILE A 140 22.38 6.31 -31.93
N SER A 141 22.69 5.62 -30.84
CA SER A 141 22.96 4.19 -30.82
C SER A 141 22.79 3.61 -29.43
N THR A 142 22.09 2.49 -29.32
CA THR A 142 21.99 1.72 -28.08
C THR A 142 23.25 0.89 -27.87
N ILE A 143 23.88 1.00 -26.69
CA ILE A 143 25.05 0.20 -26.30
C ILE A 143 24.60 -1.11 -25.65
N ALA A 144 23.62 -1.04 -24.74
CA ALA A 144 23.10 -2.18 -24.01
C ALA A 144 21.62 -1.94 -23.62
N ASN A 145 20.85 -3.01 -23.61
CA ASN A 145 19.45 -2.99 -23.21
C ASN A 145 19.16 -4.22 -22.33
N GLN A 146 18.49 -3.98 -21.20
CA GLN A 146 17.86 -5.00 -20.37
C GLN A 146 16.37 -4.77 -20.39
N GLU A 147 15.62 -5.73 -20.90
CA GLU A 147 14.17 -5.63 -20.96
C GLU A 147 13.52 -5.60 -19.57
N LYS A 148 12.47 -4.81 -19.47
CA LYS A 148 11.59 -4.79 -18.28
C LYS A 148 10.93 -6.16 -18.09
N LYS A 149 10.92 -6.67 -16.85
CA LYS A 149 10.16 -7.86 -16.45
C LYS A 149 9.06 -7.48 -15.48
N TYR A 150 7.83 -7.86 -15.81
CA TYR A 150 6.70 -7.67 -14.92
C TYR A 150 6.76 -8.63 -13.72
N GLY A 151 6.22 -8.22 -12.61
CA GLY A 151 5.98 -9.11 -11.47
C GLY A 151 5.02 -10.24 -11.83
N LYS A 152 4.96 -11.25 -10.98
CA LYS A 152 4.08 -12.41 -11.14
C LYS A 152 2.73 -12.14 -10.46
N ASP A 153 1.68 -12.70 -11.01
CA ASP A 153 0.38 -12.73 -10.36
C ASP A 153 0.38 -13.75 -9.22
N ILE A 154 -0.25 -13.37 -8.10
CA ILE A 154 -0.44 -14.25 -6.94
C ILE A 154 -1.93 -14.57 -6.82
N ASN A 155 -2.26 -15.85 -6.92
CA ASN A 155 -3.62 -16.35 -6.73
C ASN A 155 -3.80 -16.79 -5.29
N LEU A 156 -4.88 -16.32 -4.65
CA LEU A 156 -5.25 -16.69 -3.29
C LEU A 156 -6.48 -17.60 -3.31
N THR A 157 -6.65 -18.39 -2.26
CA THR A 157 -7.82 -19.27 -2.07
C THR A 157 -9.02 -18.53 -1.48
N ILE A 158 -8.93 -17.21 -1.34
CA ILE A 158 -9.94 -16.36 -0.70
C ILE A 158 -11.20 -16.28 -1.58
N ASP A 159 -12.35 -16.61 -0.99
CA ASP A 159 -13.66 -16.27 -1.52
C ASP A 159 -14.00 -14.83 -1.11
N ILE A 160 -14.00 -13.94 -2.08
CA ILE A 160 -14.19 -12.50 -1.81
C ILE A 160 -15.60 -12.18 -1.29
N ASN A 161 -16.59 -12.97 -1.64
CA ASN A 161 -17.95 -12.76 -1.13
C ASN A 161 -18.00 -13.12 0.37
N LEU A 162 -17.44 -14.28 0.74
CA LEU A 162 -17.34 -14.69 2.14
C LEU A 162 -16.48 -13.71 2.96
N GLN A 163 -15.37 -13.24 2.40
CA GLN A 163 -14.52 -12.20 3.01
C GLN A 163 -15.33 -10.93 3.31
N ASN A 164 -16.12 -10.48 2.34
CA ASN A 164 -16.95 -9.28 2.46
C ASN A 164 -18.06 -9.44 3.50
N GLU A 165 -18.77 -10.59 3.49
CA GLU A 165 -19.81 -10.89 4.48
C GLU A 165 -19.27 -10.91 5.91
N LEU A 166 -18.12 -11.56 6.13
CA LEU A 166 -17.46 -11.58 7.45
C LEU A 166 -16.99 -10.19 7.86
N TYR A 167 -16.43 -9.39 6.93
CA TYR A 167 -16.05 -8.02 7.22
C TYR A 167 -17.26 -7.20 7.66
N ASN A 168 -18.35 -7.23 6.91
CA ASN A 168 -19.57 -6.48 7.22
C ASN A 168 -20.20 -6.90 8.56
N ALA A 169 -20.15 -8.19 8.88
CA ALA A 169 -20.69 -8.71 10.14
C ALA A 169 -19.93 -8.19 11.38
N TYR A 170 -18.61 -7.98 11.25
CA TYR A 170 -17.75 -7.65 12.40
C TYR A 170 -17.06 -6.28 12.31
N GLN A 171 -17.36 -5.45 11.31
CA GLN A 171 -16.64 -4.17 11.08
C GLN A 171 -16.70 -3.21 12.27
N GLN A 172 -17.69 -3.33 13.13
CA GLN A 172 -17.85 -2.52 14.35
C GLN A 172 -17.14 -3.13 15.57
N ASP A 173 -16.56 -4.30 15.45
CA ASP A 173 -15.92 -5.03 16.55
C ASP A 173 -14.39 -5.11 16.37
N LYS A 174 -13.66 -5.23 17.48
CA LYS A 174 -12.24 -5.61 17.46
C LYS A 174 -12.13 -7.12 17.30
N SER A 175 -12.09 -7.62 16.07
CA SER A 175 -12.23 -9.03 15.76
C SER A 175 -11.17 -9.55 14.78
N ALA A 176 -10.93 -10.85 14.81
CA ALA A 176 -10.24 -11.60 13.77
C ALA A 176 -11.08 -12.84 13.43
N SER A 177 -11.41 -13.01 12.15
CA SER A 177 -12.22 -14.12 11.66
C SER A 177 -11.46 -14.89 10.59
N VAL A 178 -11.51 -16.22 10.67
CA VAL A 178 -10.90 -17.13 9.70
C VAL A 178 -11.95 -18.16 9.27
N ALA A 179 -12.12 -18.31 7.96
CA ALA A 179 -12.87 -19.42 7.39
C ALA A 179 -11.92 -20.32 6.60
N MET A 180 -11.98 -21.61 6.85
CA MET A 180 -11.10 -22.60 6.24
C MET A 180 -11.92 -23.81 5.75
N ASN A 181 -11.54 -24.33 4.59
CA ASN A 181 -12.04 -25.60 4.11
C ASN A 181 -11.40 -26.74 4.94
N PRO A 182 -12.18 -27.51 5.71
CA PRO A 182 -11.61 -28.53 6.60
C PRO A 182 -10.99 -29.73 5.86
N SER A 183 -11.36 -29.95 4.60
CA SER A 183 -10.85 -31.06 3.80
C SER A 183 -9.55 -30.74 3.07
N THR A 184 -9.36 -29.48 2.63
CA THR A 184 -8.20 -29.06 1.84
C THR A 184 -7.21 -28.20 2.64
N GLY A 185 -7.67 -27.59 3.73
CA GLY A 185 -6.89 -26.62 4.50
C GLY A 185 -6.82 -25.23 3.87
N GLU A 186 -7.50 -25.00 2.76
CA GLU A 186 -7.54 -23.69 2.08
C GLU A 186 -8.21 -22.64 2.94
N ILE A 187 -7.56 -21.48 3.07
CA ILE A 187 -8.14 -20.32 3.75
C ILE A 187 -9.08 -19.61 2.77
N LEU A 188 -10.38 -19.62 3.08
CA LEU A 188 -11.44 -19.04 2.27
C LEU A 188 -11.74 -17.60 2.64
N ALA A 189 -11.52 -17.21 3.89
CA ALA A 189 -11.58 -15.83 4.35
C ALA A 189 -10.64 -15.60 5.53
N LEU A 190 -10.08 -14.39 5.58
CA LEU A 190 -9.18 -13.95 6.65
C LEU A 190 -9.40 -12.46 6.90
N VAL A 191 -10.19 -12.14 7.94
CA VAL A 191 -10.70 -10.79 8.21
C VAL A 191 -10.19 -10.29 9.56
N SER A 192 -9.66 -9.08 9.58
CA SER A 192 -9.31 -8.33 10.80
C SER A 192 -10.08 -7.02 10.83
N THR A 193 -10.84 -6.75 11.89
CA THR A 193 -11.70 -5.58 12.02
C THR A 193 -11.44 -4.80 13.31
N PRO A 194 -11.72 -3.48 13.32
CA PRO A 194 -11.90 -2.66 12.14
C PRO A 194 -10.63 -2.59 11.29
N SER A 195 -10.74 -2.01 10.10
CA SER A 195 -9.66 -1.97 9.12
C SER A 195 -9.44 -0.57 8.57
N PHE A 196 -8.60 -0.43 7.58
CA PHE A 196 -8.24 0.81 6.90
C PHE A 196 -8.31 0.63 5.39
N ASN A 197 -8.34 1.72 4.62
CA ASN A 197 -8.32 1.62 3.17
C ASN A 197 -6.86 1.63 2.66
N SER A 198 -6.41 0.52 2.06
CA SER A 198 -5.06 0.40 1.51
C SER A 198 -4.76 1.43 0.41
N ASN A 199 -5.79 1.92 -0.31
CA ASN A 199 -5.61 2.94 -1.33
C ASN A 199 -5.14 4.28 -0.75
N ASP A 200 -5.46 4.61 0.51
CA ASP A 200 -5.05 5.85 1.14
C ASP A 200 -3.51 5.96 1.22
N PHE A 201 -2.82 4.84 1.38
CA PHE A 201 -1.35 4.80 1.42
C PHE A 201 -0.71 5.05 0.05
N ILE A 202 -1.33 4.59 -1.03
CA ILE A 202 -0.86 4.83 -2.40
C ILE A 202 -1.13 6.27 -2.84
N LEU A 203 -2.32 6.78 -2.55
CA LEU A 203 -2.73 8.14 -2.92
C LEU A 203 -2.06 9.21 -2.05
N GLY A 204 -1.41 8.79 -0.98
CA GLY A 204 -0.81 9.70 0.01
C GLY A 204 -1.86 10.19 1.01
N MET A 205 -1.73 9.73 2.24
CA MET A 205 -2.61 10.09 3.35
C MET A 205 -2.28 11.49 3.86
N SER A 206 -3.28 12.29 4.21
CA SER A 206 -3.07 13.55 4.93
C SER A 206 -2.65 13.28 6.38
N VAL A 207 -2.04 14.28 7.04
CA VAL A 207 -1.64 14.17 8.45
C VAL A 207 -2.86 13.91 9.33
N GLU A 208 -3.95 14.60 9.07
CA GLU A 208 -5.21 14.48 9.82
C GLU A 208 -5.78 13.06 9.70
N LYS A 209 -5.78 12.48 8.49
CA LYS A 209 -6.25 11.11 8.27
C LYS A 209 -5.36 10.07 8.93
N TRP A 210 -4.04 10.29 8.90
CA TRP A 210 -3.09 9.45 9.62
C TRP A 210 -3.33 9.50 11.13
N ASP A 211 -3.50 10.70 11.68
CA ASP A 211 -3.75 10.89 13.11
C ASP A 211 -5.09 10.28 13.54
N GLU A 212 -6.12 10.42 12.71
CA GLU A 212 -7.42 9.75 12.93
C GLU A 212 -7.24 8.24 13.06
N LEU A 213 -6.58 7.59 12.08
CA LEU A 213 -6.38 6.14 12.08
C LEU A 213 -5.48 5.67 13.24
N ASN A 214 -4.40 6.40 13.51
CA ASN A 214 -3.41 6.03 14.51
C ASN A 214 -3.93 6.21 15.95
N ASN A 215 -4.74 7.25 16.17
CA ASN A 215 -5.31 7.58 17.48
C ASN A 215 -6.72 7.01 17.70
N HIS A 216 -7.31 6.39 16.68
CA HIS A 216 -8.64 5.79 16.78
C HIS A 216 -8.70 4.76 17.90
N GLU A 217 -9.74 4.82 18.73
CA GLU A 217 -9.93 3.92 19.90
C GLU A 217 -9.91 2.43 19.48
N MET A 218 -10.54 2.13 18.35
CA MET A 218 -10.65 0.78 17.82
C MET A 218 -9.38 0.26 17.16
N LYS A 219 -8.35 1.12 16.98
CA LYS A 219 -7.05 0.74 16.39
C LYS A 219 -7.16 -0.01 15.07
N PRO A 220 -7.69 0.62 14.00
CA PRO A 220 -7.90 -0.02 12.70
C PRO A 220 -6.59 -0.48 12.02
N LEU A 221 -5.45 0.12 12.33
CA LEU A 221 -4.14 -0.27 11.81
C LEU A 221 -3.60 -1.59 12.41
N ASN A 222 -4.18 -2.08 13.51
CA ASN A 222 -3.71 -3.29 14.15
C ASN A 222 -4.18 -4.53 13.38
N ASN A 223 -3.22 -5.29 12.85
CA ASN A 223 -3.50 -6.59 12.28
C ASN A 223 -3.71 -7.63 13.39
N ARG A 224 -4.96 -8.03 13.60
CA ARG A 224 -5.36 -8.94 14.66
C ARG A 224 -5.06 -10.42 14.36
N PHE A 225 -4.67 -10.76 13.14
CA PHE A 225 -4.14 -12.11 12.85
C PHE A 225 -2.87 -12.43 13.64
N LYS A 226 -2.12 -11.39 14.02
CA LYS A 226 -0.89 -11.48 14.80
C LYS A 226 -1.12 -11.41 16.32
N ALA A 227 -2.36 -11.17 16.74
CA ALA A 227 -2.69 -11.06 18.15
C ALA A 227 -2.88 -12.43 18.78
N THR A 228 -2.53 -12.54 20.06
CA THR A 228 -2.76 -13.75 20.86
C THR A 228 -4.06 -13.56 21.66
N PHE A 229 -4.94 -14.56 21.59
CA PHE A 229 -6.22 -14.57 22.28
C PHE A 229 -6.28 -15.75 23.26
N VAL A 230 -7.02 -15.58 24.35
CA VAL A 230 -7.31 -16.68 25.27
C VAL A 230 -8.29 -17.65 24.58
N PRO A 231 -7.93 -18.91 24.34
CA PRO A 231 -8.75 -19.82 23.53
C PRO A 231 -10.04 -20.26 24.23
N GLY A 232 -10.09 -20.20 25.53
CA GLY A 232 -11.26 -20.65 26.32
C GLY A 232 -11.65 -22.09 25.97
N SER A 233 -12.94 -22.35 25.86
CA SER A 233 -13.49 -23.69 25.58
C SER A 233 -13.15 -24.23 24.18
N SER A 234 -12.71 -23.40 23.22
CA SER A 234 -12.27 -23.87 21.91
C SER A 234 -11.00 -24.73 21.99
N MET A 235 -10.26 -24.68 23.11
CA MET A 235 -9.10 -25.54 23.37
C MET A 235 -9.47 -26.97 23.78
N LYS A 236 -10.72 -27.23 24.22
CA LYS A 236 -11.13 -28.54 24.76
C LYS A 236 -10.95 -29.71 23.79
N PRO A 237 -11.27 -29.58 22.49
CA PRO A 237 -11.01 -30.68 21.54
C PRO A 237 -9.53 -31.04 21.43
N ILE A 238 -8.65 -30.05 21.45
CA ILE A 238 -7.19 -30.23 21.40
C ILE A 238 -6.71 -30.90 22.69
N THR A 239 -7.16 -30.43 23.86
CA THR A 239 -6.83 -31.01 25.16
C THR A 239 -7.34 -32.44 25.25
N GLY A 240 -8.56 -32.72 24.75
CA GLY A 240 -9.11 -34.07 24.67
C GLY A 240 -8.27 -35.00 23.80
N ALA A 241 -7.86 -34.54 22.60
CA ALA A 241 -6.99 -35.30 21.71
C ALA A 241 -5.64 -35.63 22.36
N ILE A 242 -5.00 -34.66 23.03
CA ILE A 242 -3.78 -34.89 23.81
C ILE A 242 -3.99 -35.93 24.93
N GLY A 243 -5.10 -35.82 25.65
CA GLY A 243 -5.44 -36.74 26.71
C GLY A 243 -5.59 -38.19 26.22
N LEU A 244 -6.20 -38.39 25.05
CA LEU A 244 -6.30 -39.69 24.38
C LEU A 244 -4.93 -40.20 23.90
N ASP A 245 -4.14 -39.37 23.28
CA ASP A 245 -2.81 -39.70 22.74
C ASP A 245 -1.83 -40.09 23.85
N THR A 246 -1.90 -39.41 24.99
CA THR A 246 -1.08 -39.68 26.18
C THR A 246 -1.65 -40.77 27.10
N ASN A 247 -2.76 -41.39 26.72
CA ASN A 247 -3.51 -42.35 27.58
C ASN A 247 -3.92 -41.79 28.95
N SER A 248 -4.03 -40.43 29.05
CA SER A 248 -4.52 -39.78 30.28
C SER A 248 -6.05 -39.68 30.30
N LEU A 249 -6.69 -39.86 29.14
CA LEU A 249 -8.13 -40.04 28.98
C LEU A 249 -8.40 -41.41 28.39
N ASP A 250 -9.39 -42.10 28.95
CA ASP A 250 -9.94 -43.32 28.42
C ASP A 250 -11.23 -43.02 27.69
N LYS A 251 -11.29 -43.32 26.38
CA LYS A 251 -12.46 -43.05 25.54
C LYS A 251 -13.71 -43.85 25.93
N ASP A 252 -13.51 -44.98 26.68
CA ASP A 252 -14.55 -45.92 27.09
C ASP A 252 -15.00 -45.68 28.55
N LYS A 253 -14.50 -44.62 29.22
CA LYS A 253 -14.92 -44.19 30.56
C LYS A 253 -15.65 -42.87 30.51
N ASP A 254 -16.81 -42.80 31.16
CA ASP A 254 -17.58 -41.59 31.44
C ASP A 254 -16.90 -40.67 32.45
#